data_07a030820366e1a2ea9f3132ced6a55a
#
_entry.id   07a030820366e1a2ea9f3132ced6a55a
#
_cell.length_a   1.000
_cell.length_b   1.000
_cell.length_c   1.000
_cell.angle_alpha   90.00
_cell.angle_beta   90.00
_cell.angle_gamma   90.00
#
_symmetry.space_group_name_H-M   'P 1'
#
loop_
_entity.id
_entity.type
_entity.pdbx_description
1 polymer ?
#
loop_
_entity_poly.entity_id
_entity_poly.type
_entity_poly.pdbx_seq_one_letter_code
_entity_poly.pdbx_strand_id
1 'polypeptide(L)'
;DVGACDDLILDMSASRGTAGRDWLTSSISVASDATNVTGIQAIMDAKVAHQRIVVDRDVLEAGKMYTFLVEKCNFLGKCAVAQKSVFVDEGMFRPNVEILGADSVSVMANKELRISTESFWTDCGSGNEGTTKRFSGMSYVWVVREDGINVQLPSYSRDPSSMAIMPYSLSPGKNYEFEVTVMKKGTLLTSVASVSVEVKDGDITANIAGGTRRMLKNVPGQTSTTLDARKSRDENLAADVPQDLVYAWSCMQEDGGDCVGLVLPADLTTSTLLVTYRDPDTVSIITLTVTAASGDRPSSQKEVTIVTNPA
;
A
#
# COMPACT_ATOMS: atom_id res chain seq x y z
N ASP A 1 -1.89 25.81 0.28
CA ASP A 1 -2.41 27.19 0.10
C ASP A 1 -3.84 27.08 -0.44
N VAL A 2 -4.70 28.05 -0.11
CA VAL A 2 -6.09 28.15 -0.52
C VAL A 2 -6.25 29.51 -1.23
N GLY A 3 -6.98 29.53 -2.36
CA GLY A 3 -7.28 30.78 -3.04
C GLY A 3 -8.28 31.62 -2.23
N ALA A 4 -8.21 32.94 -2.34
CA ALA A 4 -9.13 33.87 -1.63
C ALA A 4 -10.63 33.62 -1.93
N CYS A 5 -10.93 32.87 -2.98
CA CYS A 5 -12.29 32.52 -3.39
C CYS A 5 -12.70 31.10 -3.01
N ASP A 6 -11.85 30.34 -2.38
CA ASP A 6 -12.10 28.95 -2.03
C ASP A 6 -12.41 28.79 -0.55
N ASP A 7 -13.34 27.90 -0.24
CA ASP A 7 -13.56 27.46 1.13
C ASP A 7 -12.37 26.61 1.58
N LEU A 8 -11.93 26.79 2.81
CA LEU A 8 -10.93 25.93 3.41
C LEU A 8 -11.59 24.65 3.93
N ILE A 9 -11.07 23.50 3.51
CA ILE A 9 -11.54 22.21 3.94
C ILE A 9 -10.47 21.55 4.82
N LEU A 10 -10.82 21.26 6.06
CA LEU A 10 -10.02 20.44 6.96
C LEU A 10 -10.58 19.01 6.94
N ASP A 11 -9.88 18.11 6.27
CA ASP A 11 -10.26 16.70 6.21
C ASP A 11 -9.40 15.88 7.18
N MET A 12 -10.05 15.26 8.15
CA MET A 12 -9.44 14.42 9.17
C MET A 12 -9.86 12.95 9.04
N SER A 13 -10.48 12.57 7.92
CA SER A 13 -11.00 11.22 7.68
C SER A 13 -9.90 10.16 7.64
N ALA A 14 -8.68 10.55 7.28
CA ALA A 14 -7.49 9.68 7.28
C ALA A 14 -6.92 9.41 8.68
N SER A 15 -7.45 10.06 9.75
CA SER A 15 -6.97 9.84 11.12
C SER A 15 -7.19 8.39 11.56
N ARG A 16 -6.14 7.72 12.04
CA ARG A 16 -6.13 6.30 12.43
C ARG A 16 -5.71 6.12 13.89
N GLY A 17 -5.98 4.94 14.46
CA GLY A 17 -5.55 4.57 15.82
C GLY A 17 -6.69 4.32 16.79
N THR A 18 -7.95 4.30 16.32
CA THR A 18 -9.14 4.04 17.15
C THR A 18 -9.58 2.58 17.16
N ALA A 19 -9.00 1.74 16.29
CA ALA A 19 -9.44 0.34 16.11
C ALA A 19 -10.97 0.23 15.86
N GLY A 20 -11.54 1.17 15.08
CA GLY A 20 -12.96 1.20 14.71
C GLY A 20 -13.89 1.78 15.80
N ARG A 21 -13.34 2.38 16.86
CA ARG A 21 -14.12 3.07 17.91
C ARG A 21 -14.08 4.58 17.69
N ASP A 22 -14.95 5.31 18.40
CA ASP A 22 -14.89 6.76 18.41
C ASP A 22 -13.63 7.28 19.12
N TRP A 23 -13.21 8.50 18.77
CA TRP A 23 -12.16 9.20 19.50
C TRP A 23 -12.65 9.56 20.91
N LEU A 24 -11.80 9.31 21.94
CA LEU A 24 -12.10 9.68 23.32
C LEU A 24 -12.20 11.20 23.46
N THR A 25 -11.21 11.92 22.90
CA THR A 25 -11.21 13.37 22.82
C THR A 25 -10.68 13.82 21.46
N SER A 26 -11.16 14.99 21.02
CA SER A 26 -10.66 15.66 19.82
C SER A 26 -10.70 17.15 20.07
N SER A 27 -9.61 17.85 19.74
CA SER A 27 -9.54 19.31 19.81
C SER A 27 -8.88 19.86 18.55
N ILE A 28 -9.29 21.06 18.16
CA ILE A 28 -8.69 21.78 17.03
C ILE A 28 -8.46 23.20 17.50
N SER A 29 -7.21 23.66 17.48
CA SER A 29 -6.87 25.06 17.72
C SER A 29 -6.36 25.73 16.46
N VAL A 30 -6.67 27.01 16.30
CA VAL A 30 -6.21 27.82 15.17
C VAL A 30 -5.40 29.00 15.66
N ALA A 31 -4.26 29.25 15.02
CA ALA A 31 -3.43 30.40 15.22
C ALA A 31 -3.24 31.16 13.89
N SER A 32 -3.34 32.48 13.91
CA SER A 32 -3.13 33.37 12.76
C SER A 32 -2.90 34.79 13.26
N ASP A 33 -2.35 35.63 12.39
CA ASP A 33 -2.30 37.09 12.55
C ASP A 33 -3.54 37.82 11.94
N ALA A 34 -4.54 37.06 11.49
CA ALA A 34 -5.81 37.57 10.99
C ALA A 34 -6.70 38.11 12.11
N THR A 35 -7.61 39.03 11.77
CA THR A 35 -8.50 39.68 12.79
C THR A 35 -9.62 38.75 13.26
N ASN A 36 -10.04 37.79 12.42
CA ASN A 36 -11.18 36.92 12.70
C ASN A 36 -10.82 35.52 13.24
N VAL A 37 -9.66 35.36 13.87
CA VAL A 37 -9.22 34.07 14.43
C VAL A 37 -10.21 33.50 15.43
N THR A 38 -10.80 34.35 16.29
CA THR A 38 -11.80 33.94 17.29
C THR A 38 -13.05 33.33 16.64
N GLY A 39 -13.51 33.91 15.51
CA GLY A 39 -14.65 33.38 14.76
C GLY A 39 -14.35 32.01 14.14
N ILE A 40 -13.15 31.83 13.60
CA ILE A 40 -12.72 30.54 13.05
C ILE A 40 -12.58 29.51 14.17
N GLN A 41 -12.01 29.88 15.33
CA GLN A 41 -11.92 28.96 16.48
C GLN A 41 -13.31 28.49 16.95
N ALA A 42 -14.30 29.39 16.98
CA ALA A 42 -15.68 29.00 17.33
C ALA A 42 -16.27 27.98 16.32
N ILE A 43 -15.94 28.10 15.02
CA ILE A 43 -16.33 27.12 14.00
C ILE A 43 -15.66 25.76 14.28
N MET A 44 -14.36 25.76 14.64
CA MET A 44 -13.62 24.53 14.97
C MET A 44 -14.23 23.84 16.20
N ASP A 45 -14.50 24.59 17.25
CA ASP A 45 -15.08 24.06 18.50
C ASP A 45 -16.48 23.45 18.27
N ALA A 46 -17.29 24.10 17.44
CA ALA A 46 -18.62 23.60 17.11
C ALA A 46 -18.63 22.35 16.25
N LYS A 47 -17.58 22.14 15.44
CA LYS A 47 -17.49 21.05 14.46
C LYS A 47 -16.40 20.03 14.76
N VAL A 48 -15.79 20.06 15.93
CA VAL A 48 -14.64 19.22 16.31
C VAL A 48 -14.90 17.72 16.19
N ALA A 49 -16.14 17.27 16.33
CA ALA A 49 -16.55 15.88 16.15
C ALA A 49 -16.64 15.43 14.68
N HIS A 50 -16.69 16.37 13.74
CA HIS A 50 -16.81 16.06 12.33
C HIS A 50 -15.44 15.64 11.75
N GLN A 51 -15.45 14.67 10.86
CA GLN A 51 -14.24 14.26 10.15
C GLN A 51 -13.83 15.30 9.07
N ARG A 52 -14.77 16.04 8.56
CA ARG A 52 -14.55 17.08 7.54
C ARG A 52 -15.20 18.38 8.00
N ILE A 53 -14.40 19.44 8.09
CA ILE A 53 -14.84 20.79 8.48
C ILE A 53 -14.61 21.72 7.31
N VAL A 54 -15.66 22.45 6.92
CA VAL A 54 -15.58 23.49 5.92
C VAL A 54 -15.61 24.84 6.63
N VAL A 55 -14.60 25.65 6.37
CA VAL A 55 -14.52 27.06 6.77
C VAL A 55 -14.82 27.90 5.54
N ASP A 56 -15.90 28.67 5.62
CA ASP A 56 -16.32 29.54 4.53
C ASP A 56 -15.24 30.59 4.22
N ARG A 57 -15.02 30.84 2.95
CA ARG A 57 -14.07 31.85 2.46
C ARG A 57 -14.32 33.25 3.05
N ASP A 58 -15.58 33.58 3.30
CA ASP A 58 -15.96 34.92 3.78
C ASP A 58 -15.45 35.20 5.21
N VAL A 59 -15.01 34.17 5.93
CA VAL A 59 -14.38 34.31 7.25
C VAL A 59 -12.85 34.21 7.20
N LEU A 60 -12.28 33.96 6.01
CA LEU A 60 -10.82 33.89 5.81
C LEU A 60 -10.34 35.23 5.24
N GLU A 61 -9.24 35.73 5.78
CA GLU A 61 -8.58 36.96 5.29
C GLU A 61 -7.49 36.60 4.28
N ALA A 62 -7.56 37.19 3.08
CA ALA A 62 -6.55 37.04 2.06
C ALA A 62 -5.17 37.61 2.54
N GLY A 63 -4.08 36.99 2.11
CA GLY A 63 -2.73 37.35 2.51
C GLY A 63 -2.35 36.86 3.92
N LYS A 64 -3.20 36.05 4.59
CA LYS A 64 -2.94 35.58 5.95
C LYS A 64 -2.62 34.09 5.98
N MET A 65 -1.79 33.73 6.98
CA MET A 65 -1.45 32.34 7.30
C MET A 65 -2.28 31.85 8.48
N TYR A 66 -2.93 30.72 8.32
CA TYR A 66 -3.65 30.01 9.37
C TYR A 66 -2.95 28.71 9.70
N THR A 67 -2.66 28.48 10.97
CA THR A 67 -2.05 27.24 11.46
C THR A 67 -3.06 26.51 12.31
N PHE A 68 -3.47 25.34 11.87
CA PHE A 68 -4.39 24.44 12.56
C PHE A 68 -3.57 23.37 13.28
N LEU A 69 -3.86 23.18 14.57
CA LEU A 69 -3.32 22.11 15.41
C LEU A 69 -4.46 21.20 15.81
N VAL A 70 -4.42 19.95 15.37
CA VAL A 70 -5.42 18.93 15.66
C VAL A 70 -4.83 17.92 16.64
N GLU A 71 -5.46 17.75 17.79
CA GLU A 71 -5.13 16.70 18.75
C GLU A 71 -6.29 15.70 18.84
N LYS A 72 -5.97 14.42 18.74
CA LYS A 72 -6.94 13.32 18.90
C LYS A 72 -6.39 12.26 19.84
N CYS A 73 -7.21 11.84 20.82
CA CYS A 73 -6.87 10.79 21.76
C CYS A 73 -7.77 9.58 21.54
N ASN A 74 -7.20 8.40 21.51
CA ASN A 74 -7.97 7.15 21.40
C ASN A 74 -8.51 6.69 22.75
N PHE A 75 -9.30 5.62 22.75
CA PHE A 75 -9.95 5.05 23.95
C PHE A 75 -8.96 4.55 25.02
N LEU A 76 -7.68 4.39 24.71
CA LEU A 76 -6.61 4.08 25.67
C LEU A 76 -5.94 5.33 26.25
N GLY A 77 -6.44 6.52 25.95
CA GLY A 77 -5.85 7.79 26.37
C GLY A 77 -4.54 8.13 25.67
N LYS A 78 -4.22 7.47 24.55
CA LYS A 78 -3.04 7.82 23.72
C LYS A 78 -3.44 8.89 22.73
N CYS A 79 -2.72 10.01 22.77
CA CYS A 79 -2.97 11.18 21.95
C CYS A 79 -1.90 11.33 20.87
N ALA A 80 -2.31 11.86 19.72
CA ALA A 80 -1.44 12.31 18.65
C ALA A 80 -1.85 13.71 18.22
N VAL A 81 -0.86 14.48 17.81
CA VAL A 81 -1.01 15.87 17.35
C VAL A 81 -0.55 15.97 15.92
N ALA A 82 -1.34 16.65 15.08
CA ALA A 82 -0.98 17.02 13.72
C ALA A 82 -1.12 18.54 13.55
N GLN A 83 -0.19 19.14 12.83
CA GLN A 83 -0.20 20.57 12.53
C GLN A 83 -0.20 20.78 11.02
N LYS A 84 -1.02 21.74 10.56
CA LYS A 84 -1.02 22.16 9.16
C LYS A 84 -1.17 23.67 9.08
N SER A 85 -0.25 24.32 8.36
CA SER A 85 -0.33 25.74 8.04
C SER A 85 -0.87 25.92 6.63
N VAL A 86 -1.77 26.86 6.46
CA VAL A 86 -2.44 27.19 5.21
C VAL A 86 -2.34 28.71 4.98
N PHE A 87 -1.79 29.10 3.85
CA PHE A 87 -1.77 30.49 3.41
C PHE A 87 -2.98 30.77 2.51
N VAL A 88 -3.74 31.83 2.78
CA VAL A 88 -4.83 32.30 1.95
C VAL A 88 -4.25 33.29 0.93
N ASP A 89 -4.15 32.83 -0.33
CA ASP A 89 -3.55 33.60 -1.42
C ASP A 89 -4.49 34.73 -1.86
N GLU A 90 -3.97 35.93 -2.06
CA GLU A 90 -4.70 37.07 -2.64
C GLU A 90 -5.01 36.88 -4.13
N GLY A 91 -4.32 35.93 -4.78
CA GLY A 91 -4.43 35.68 -6.20
C GLY A 91 -5.71 34.93 -6.57
N MET A 92 -6.50 35.52 -7.48
CA MET A 92 -7.57 34.80 -8.16
C MET A 92 -6.98 33.66 -9.00
N PHE A 93 -7.69 32.50 -9.07
CA PHE A 93 -7.39 31.39 -9.98
C PHE A 93 -6.25 30.43 -9.61
N ARG A 94 -5.79 30.36 -8.35
CA ARG A 94 -4.89 29.27 -7.94
C ARG A 94 -5.65 27.93 -8.04
N PRO A 95 -5.05 26.91 -8.67
CA PRO A 95 -5.66 25.58 -8.66
C PRO A 95 -5.68 25.00 -7.24
N ASN A 96 -6.75 24.33 -6.89
CA ASN A 96 -6.82 23.44 -5.73
C ASN A 96 -6.52 22.01 -6.20
N VAL A 97 -5.76 21.25 -5.45
CA VAL A 97 -5.43 19.86 -5.77
C VAL A 97 -5.47 19.01 -4.53
N GLU A 98 -6.13 17.87 -4.63
CA GLU A 98 -6.22 16.86 -3.58
C GLU A 98 -5.95 15.49 -4.20
N ILE A 99 -5.12 14.69 -3.57
CA ILE A 99 -4.95 13.28 -3.94
C ILE A 99 -6.09 12.50 -3.28
N LEU A 100 -6.81 11.73 -4.09
CA LEU A 100 -7.96 10.99 -3.61
C LEU A 100 -7.52 9.77 -2.79
N GLY A 101 -8.05 9.62 -1.59
CA GLY A 101 -7.78 8.51 -0.69
C GLY A 101 -7.02 8.91 0.57
N ALA A 102 -6.16 8.04 1.05
CA ALA A 102 -5.39 8.27 2.27
C ALA A 102 -4.04 8.94 1.96
N ASP A 103 -3.53 9.75 2.89
CA ASP A 103 -2.21 10.39 2.79
C ASP A 103 -1.04 9.39 2.78
N SER A 104 -1.32 8.13 3.12
CA SER A 104 -0.35 7.02 3.06
C SER A 104 -1.04 5.77 2.55
N VAL A 105 -0.43 5.13 1.56
CA VAL A 105 -0.90 3.91 0.90
C VAL A 105 0.14 2.82 1.10
N SER A 106 -0.33 1.60 1.35
CA SER A 106 0.53 0.42 1.41
C SER A 106 0.13 -0.52 0.28
N VAL A 107 1.11 -0.94 -0.54
CA VAL A 107 0.89 -1.79 -1.72
C VAL A 107 1.94 -2.89 -1.78
N MET A 108 1.60 -4.05 -2.35
CA MET A 108 2.57 -5.10 -2.69
C MET A 108 3.14 -4.85 -4.09
N ALA A 109 4.40 -5.22 -4.33
CA ALA A 109 5.06 -5.02 -5.63
C ALA A 109 4.31 -5.67 -6.80
N ASN A 110 3.62 -6.81 -6.57
CA ASN A 110 2.83 -7.53 -7.58
C ASN A 110 1.47 -6.90 -7.89
N LYS A 111 1.15 -5.75 -7.31
CA LYS A 111 -0.11 -5.04 -7.54
C LYS A 111 0.11 -3.76 -8.34
N GLU A 112 -0.89 -3.44 -9.14
CA GLU A 112 -0.98 -2.12 -9.77
C GLU A 112 -1.17 -1.05 -8.69
N LEU A 113 -0.44 0.06 -8.81
CA LEU A 113 -0.68 1.26 -8.02
C LEU A 113 -1.35 2.31 -8.90
N ARG A 114 -2.49 2.81 -8.45
CA ARG A 114 -3.17 3.94 -9.08
C ARG A 114 -3.41 5.05 -8.07
N ILE A 115 -2.92 6.24 -8.39
CA ILE A 115 -3.09 7.46 -7.62
C ILE A 115 -3.86 8.44 -8.50
N SER A 116 -4.98 8.93 -8.02
CA SER A 116 -5.82 9.89 -8.74
C SER A 116 -5.96 11.18 -7.95
N THR A 117 -6.08 12.29 -8.67
CA THR A 117 -6.27 13.60 -8.05
C THR A 117 -7.61 14.18 -8.46
N GLU A 118 -8.22 14.93 -7.55
CA GLU A 118 -9.24 15.90 -7.88
C GLU A 118 -8.61 17.29 -7.86
N SER A 119 -8.84 18.07 -8.91
CA SER A 119 -8.32 19.43 -9.00
C SER A 119 -9.32 20.36 -9.67
N PHE A 120 -9.42 21.57 -9.16
CA PHE A 120 -10.25 22.63 -9.71
C PHE A 120 -9.59 23.98 -9.42
N TRP A 121 -10.02 25.00 -10.13
CA TRP A 121 -9.78 26.39 -9.77
C TRP A 121 -11.11 27.10 -9.66
N THR A 122 -11.17 28.13 -8.84
CA THR A 122 -12.41 28.84 -8.56
C THR A 122 -12.41 30.15 -9.30
N ASP A 123 -13.49 30.40 -10.01
CA ASP A 123 -13.76 31.68 -10.66
C ASP A 123 -14.65 32.53 -9.72
N CYS A 124 -14.05 33.58 -9.17
CA CYS A 124 -14.80 34.53 -8.37
C CYS A 124 -15.56 35.45 -9.32
N GLY A 125 -16.79 35.14 -9.62
CA GLY A 125 -17.66 36.03 -10.41
C GLY A 125 -17.69 37.46 -9.87
N SER A 126 -17.68 38.44 -10.74
CA SER A 126 -17.86 39.83 -10.37
C SER A 126 -19.33 40.07 -9.98
N GLY A 127 -19.57 40.35 -8.71
CA GLY A 127 -20.92 40.66 -8.21
C GLY A 127 -21.61 39.51 -7.46
N ASN A 128 -22.93 39.54 -7.39
CA ASN A 128 -23.77 38.54 -6.69
C ASN A 128 -23.81 37.14 -7.34
N GLU A 129 -23.00 36.89 -8.38
CA GLU A 129 -22.84 35.56 -8.97
C GLU A 129 -21.90 34.76 -8.11
N GLY A 130 -22.37 33.65 -7.55
CA GLY A 130 -21.60 32.76 -6.70
C GLY A 130 -20.36 32.21 -7.39
N THR A 131 -19.39 31.74 -6.62
CA THR A 131 -18.18 31.09 -7.13
C THR A 131 -18.51 29.88 -7.96
N THR A 132 -17.80 29.72 -9.09
CA THR A 132 -17.92 28.54 -9.95
C THR A 132 -16.62 27.75 -9.96
N LYS A 133 -16.68 26.49 -9.55
CA LYS A 133 -15.55 25.55 -9.68
C LYS A 133 -15.36 25.15 -11.15
N ARG A 134 -14.12 25.26 -11.63
CA ARG A 134 -13.73 24.89 -12.99
C ARG A 134 -12.74 23.72 -12.92
N PHE A 135 -13.11 22.59 -13.54
CA PHE A 135 -12.32 21.36 -13.56
C PHE A 135 -11.45 21.19 -14.83
N SER A 136 -11.41 22.20 -15.68
CA SER A 136 -10.67 22.16 -16.94
C SER A 136 -9.58 23.22 -17.01
N GLY A 137 -8.68 23.07 -18.00
CA GLY A 137 -7.63 24.06 -18.24
C GLY A 137 -6.44 23.95 -17.29
N MET A 138 -6.18 22.77 -16.74
CA MET A 138 -5.03 22.47 -15.88
C MET A 138 -4.00 21.62 -16.61
N SER A 139 -2.77 21.66 -16.12
CA SER A 139 -1.69 20.76 -16.47
C SER A 139 -1.10 20.16 -15.20
N TYR A 140 -0.59 18.92 -15.32
CA TYR A 140 -0.12 18.10 -14.20
C TYR A 140 1.32 17.70 -14.46
N VAL A 141 2.14 17.78 -13.42
CA VAL A 141 3.51 17.27 -13.43
C VAL A 141 3.68 16.39 -12.19
N TRP A 142 4.02 15.13 -12.44
CA TRP A 142 4.29 14.17 -11.39
C TRP A 142 5.78 14.01 -11.15
N VAL A 143 6.16 14.00 -9.89
CA VAL A 143 7.51 13.69 -9.42
C VAL A 143 7.41 12.53 -8.44
N VAL A 144 8.26 11.52 -8.61
CA VAL A 144 8.34 10.38 -7.69
C VAL A 144 9.70 10.38 -7.03
N ARG A 145 9.72 10.20 -5.72
CA ARG A 145 10.95 10.06 -4.94
C ARG A 145 10.96 8.68 -4.27
N GLU A 146 12.08 7.97 -4.38
CA GLU A 146 12.37 6.76 -3.60
C GLU A 146 13.35 7.15 -2.49
N ASP A 147 12.97 6.96 -1.24
CA ASP A 147 13.78 7.34 -0.06
C ASP A 147 14.34 8.78 -0.18
N GLY A 148 13.57 9.71 -0.74
CA GLY A 148 13.93 11.11 -0.93
C GLY A 148 14.71 11.42 -2.23
N ILE A 149 15.06 10.43 -3.04
CA ILE A 149 15.78 10.59 -4.31
C ILE A 149 14.79 10.53 -5.47
N ASN A 150 14.86 11.49 -6.39
CA ASN A 150 14.01 11.49 -7.57
C ASN A 150 14.27 10.27 -8.45
N VAL A 151 13.22 9.54 -8.76
CA VAL A 151 13.23 8.40 -9.67
C VAL A 151 12.25 8.61 -10.81
N GLN A 152 12.59 8.07 -11.99
CA GLN A 152 11.70 8.15 -13.14
C GLN A 152 10.88 6.84 -13.24
N LEU A 153 9.59 6.94 -12.94
CA LEU A 153 8.65 5.85 -13.10
C LEU A 153 7.63 6.21 -14.19
N PRO A 154 7.54 5.42 -15.27
CA PRO A 154 6.57 5.69 -16.32
C PRO A 154 5.16 5.41 -15.84
N SER A 155 4.27 6.37 -16.02
CA SER A 155 2.83 6.15 -15.87
C SER A 155 2.25 5.59 -17.16
N TYR A 156 1.41 4.57 -17.07
CA TYR A 156 0.63 4.10 -18.22
C TYR A 156 -0.79 4.70 -18.26
N SER A 157 -1.12 5.60 -17.32
CA SER A 157 -2.39 6.36 -17.36
C SER A 157 -2.39 7.30 -18.56
N ARG A 158 -3.52 7.35 -19.27
CA ARG A 158 -3.80 8.35 -20.31
C ARG A 158 -4.34 9.66 -19.73
N ASP A 159 -4.81 9.62 -18.50
CA ASP A 159 -5.30 10.79 -17.77
C ASP A 159 -4.13 11.44 -17.03
N PRO A 160 -3.74 12.68 -17.35
CA PRO A 160 -2.64 13.36 -16.68
C PRO A 160 -2.92 13.66 -15.19
N SER A 161 -4.18 13.68 -14.76
CA SER A 161 -4.57 13.83 -13.36
C SER A 161 -4.36 12.56 -12.54
N SER A 162 -3.98 11.44 -13.18
CA SER A 162 -3.78 10.15 -12.54
C SER A 162 -2.41 9.58 -12.86
N MET A 163 -1.75 9.06 -11.84
CA MET A 163 -0.53 8.27 -11.95
C MET A 163 -0.88 6.78 -11.81
N ALA A 164 -0.52 5.98 -12.80
CA ALA A 164 -0.74 4.53 -12.78
C ALA A 164 0.58 3.80 -13.02
N ILE A 165 0.97 2.97 -12.08
CA ILE A 165 2.24 2.23 -12.08
C ILE A 165 1.95 0.75 -12.25
N MET A 166 2.64 0.11 -13.19
CA MET A 166 2.48 -1.33 -13.44
C MET A 166 3.01 -2.16 -12.27
N PRO A 167 2.47 -3.38 -12.07
CA PRO A 167 3.04 -4.33 -11.14
C PRO A 167 4.56 -4.52 -11.37
N TYR A 168 5.29 -4.75 -10.29
CA TYR A 168 6.74 -4.95 -10.26
C TYR A 168 7.61 -3.77 -10.72
N SER A 169 7.02 -2.57 -10.89
CA SER A 169 7.78 -1.35 -11.19
C SER A 169 8.32 -0.65 -9.93
N LEU A 170 7.78 -0.98 -8.77
CA LEU A 170 8.22 -0.48 -7.48
C LEU A 170 9.00 -1.57 -6.74
N SER A 171 10.09 -1.18 -6.08
CA SER A 171 10.93 -2.10 -5.32
C SER A 171 10.30 -2.46 -3.97
N PRO A 172 10.20 -3.75 -3.62
CA PRO A 172 9.71 -4.18 -2.32
C PRO A 172 10.56 -3.63 -1.17
N GLY A 173 9.93 -3.37 -0.03
CA GLY A 173 10.59 -2.85 1.18
C GLY A 173 11.01 -1.37 1.10
N LYS A 174 10.60 -0.65 0.04
CA LYS A 174 10.92 0.76 -0.17
C LYS A 174 9.74 1.69 0.09
N ASN A 175 10.07 2.94 0.40
CA ASN A 175 9.11 4.02 0.55
C ASN A 175 9.21 4.99 -0.62
N TYR A 176 8.07 5.31 -1.20
CA TYR A 176 7.95 6.25 -2.30
C TYR A 176 7.08 7.44 -1.89
N GLU A 177 7.46 8.62 -2.34
CA GLU A 177 6.63 9.82 -2.27
C GLU A 177 6.21 10.19 -3.70
N PHE A 178 4.91 10.23 -3.94
CA PHE A 178 4.33 10.70 -5.20
C PHE A 178 3.83 12.12 -4.98
N GLU A 179 4.43 13.07 -5.68
CA GLU A 179 4.08 14.48 -5.64
C GLU A 179 3.50 14.90 -6.99
N VAL A 180 2.38 15.58 -6.96
CA VAL A 180 1.77 16.18 -8.14
C VAL A 180 1.77 17.69 -8.02
N THR A 181 2.29 18.37 -9.02
CA THR A 181 2.15 19.82 -9.20
C THR A 181 1.09 20.08 -10.25
N VAL A 182 0.06 20.80 -9.86
CA VAL A 182 -1.02 21.23 -10.77
C VAL A 182 -0.86 22.70 -11.05
N MET A 183 -0.94 23.06 -12.33
CA MET A 183 -0.82 24.44 -12.81
C MET A 183 -2.03 24.79 -13.68
N LYS A 184 -2.63 25.97 -13.48
CA LYS A 184 -3.64 26.51 -14.37
C LYS A 184 -2.96 27.00 -15.65
N LYS A 185 -3.42 26.49 -16.81
CA LYS A 185 -2.90 26.89 -18.11
C LYS A 185 -3.02 28.40 -18.33
N GLY A 186 -1.96 29.02 -18.84
CA GLY A 186 -1.92 30.47 -19.08
C GLY A 186 -1.60 31.31 -17.85
N THR A 187 -1.26 30.68 -16.72
CA THR A 187 -0.77 31.33 -15.50
C THR A 187 0.48 30.62 -14.98
N LEU A 188 1.16 31.23 -14.01
CA LEU A 188 2.26 30.60 -13.26
C LEU A 188 1.80 30.06 -11.90
N LEU A 189 0.49 30.07 -11.64
CA LEU A 189 -0.09 29.66 -10.38
C LEU A 189 -0.11 28.13 -10.31
N THR A 190 0.49 27.59 -9.26
CA THR A 190 0.61 26.15 -9.02
C THR A 190 0.14 25.77 -7.63
N SER A 191 -0.33 24.55 -7.50
CA SER A 191 -0.53 23.90 -6.21
C SER A 191 0.05 22.50 -6.24
N VAL A 192 0.44 21.99 -5.07
CA VAL A 192 1.15 20.72 -4.92
C VAL A 192 0.42 19.86 -3.91
N ALA A 193 0.31 18.58 -4.21
CA ALA A 193 -0.15 17.56 -3.27
C ALA A 193 0.79 16.36 -3.34
N SER A 194 0.96 15.64 -2.22
CA SER A 194 1.78 14.43 -2.16
C SER A 194 1.12 13.32 -1.38
N VAL A 195 1.52 12.08 -1.67
CA VAL A 195 1.11 10.87 -0.96
C VAL A 195 2.31 9.96 -0.77
N SER A 196 2.40 9.38 0.43
CA SER A 196 3.42 8.38 0.74
C SER A 196 2.94 6.98 0.39
N VAL A 197 3.80 6.20 -0.28
CA VAL A 197 3.52 4.81 -0.66
C VAL A 197 4.58 3.90 -0.09
N GLU A 198 4.18 3.00 0.81
CA GLU A 198 5.00 1.92 1.32
C GLU A 198 4.82 0.68 0.46
N VAL A 199 5.90 0.16 -0.12
CA VAL A 199 5.85 -1.09 -0.88
C VAL A 199 6.23 -2.25 0.03
N LYS A 200 5.25 -3.06 0.40
CA LYS A 200 5.46 -4.24 1.25
C LYS A 200 6.07 -5.38 0.47
N ASP A 201 6.86 -6.17 1.19
CA ASP A 201 7.30 -7.46 0.69
C ASP A 201 6.11 -8.40 0.43
N GLY A 202 6.18 -9.12 -0.67
CA GLY A 202 5.28 -10.21 -0.98
C GLY A 202 5.70 -11.50 -0.26
N ASP A 203 4.79 -12.45 -0.23
CA ASP A 203 5.03 -13.75 0.39
C ASP A 203 5.85 -14.68 -0.52
N ILE A 204 6.52 -15.66 0.11
CA ILE A 204 7.06 -16.82 -0.60
C ILE A 204 5.96 -17.88 -0.60
N THR A 205 5.68 -18.46 -1.77
CA THR A 205 4.67 -19.51 -1.91
C THR A 205 5.34 -20.84 -2.25
N ALA A 206 5.33 -21.79 -1.32
CA ALA A 206 5.73 -23.16 -1.57
C ALA A 206 4.61 -23.90 -2.32
N ASN A 207 4.96 -24.54 -3.44
CA ASN A 207 4.03 -25.31 -4.25
C ASN A 207 4.65 -26.66 -4.62
N ILE A 208 3.89 -27.73 -4.47
CA ILE A 208 4.25 -29.09 -4.95
C ILE A 208 3.18 -29.48 -5.98
N ALA A 209 3.60 -29.68 -7.21
CA ALA A 209 2.68 -30.05 -8.29
C ALA A 209 2.05 -31.43 -8.06
N GLY A 210 0.75 -31.55 -8.37
CA GLY A 210 -0.03 -32.78 -8.21
C GLY A 210 -0.47 -33.06 -6.77
N GLY A 211 -1.55 -33.51 -6.42
CA GLY A 211 -2.24 -33.65 -5.13
C GLY A 211 -1.40 -33.80 -3.85
N THR A 212 -2.03 -33.60 -2.72
CA THR A 212 -1.41 -33.64 -1.37
C THR A 212 -1.22 -35.05 -0.81
N ARG A 213 -1.71 -36.07 -1.52
CA ARG A 213 -1.58 -37.49 -1.13
C ARG A 213 -1.18 -38.31 -2.34
N ARG A 214 -0.19 -39.18 -2.20
CA ARG A 214 0.28 -40.10 -3.24
C ARG A 214 0.45 -41.49 -2.69
N MET A 215 0.31 -42.48 -3.58
CA MET A 215 0.43 -43.88 -3.23
C MET A 215 1.55 -44.52 -4.03
N LEU A 216 2.43 -45.21 -3.37
CA LEU A 216 3.48 -46.02 -3.97
C LEU A 216 3.19 -47.51 -3.69
N LYS A 217 3.51 -48.39 -4.65
CA LYS A 217 3.38 -49.84 -4.55
C LYS A 217 4.60 -50.52 -5.10
N ASN A 218 4.93 -51.68 -4.62
CA ASN A 218 6.02 -52.51 -5.14
C ASN A 218 5.61 -53.22 -6.46
N VAL A 219 5.16 -52.43 -7.44
CA VAL A 219 4.84 -52.95 -8.79
C VAL A 219 5.51 -52.08 -9.84
N PRO A 220 5.90 -52.63 -11.01
CA PRO A 220 6.52 -51.82 -12.08
C PRO A 220 5.70 -50.58 -12.42
N GLY A 221 6.37 -49.43 -12.50
CA GLY A 221 5.76 -48.13 -12.82
C GLY A 221 5.06 -47.41 -11.64
N GLN A 222 4.99 -48.02 -10.45
CA GLN A 222 4.40 -47.42 -9.23
C GLN A 222 5.38 -47.41 -8.04
N THR A 223 6.64 -47.72 -8.27
CA THR A 223 7.68 -47.76 -7.23
C THR A 223 8.29 -46.40 -6.92
N SER A 224 7.99 -45.37 -7.68
CA SER A 224 8.55 -44.05 -7.44
C SER A 224 7.60 -42.93 -7.89
N THR A 225 7.79 -41.77 -7.29
CA THR A 225 7.10 -40.53 -7.68
C THR A 225 8.06 -39.36 -7.58
N THR A 226 7.92 -38.39 -8.49
CA THR A 226 8.65 -37.14 -8.41
C THR A 226 7.77 -36.06 -7.82
N LEU A 227 8.24 -35.42 -6.76
CA LEU A 227 7.65 -34.20 -6.21
C LEU A 227 8.29 -33.01 -6.92
N ASP A 228 7.48 -32.18 -7.57
CA ASP A 228 7.95 -31.06 -8.36
C ASP A 228 7.54 -29.74 -7.69
N ALA A 229 8.53 -29.01 -7.19
CA ALA A 229 8.37 -27.73 -6.51
C ALA A 229 8.69 -26.52 -7.40
N ARG A 230 8.97 -26.70 -8.69
CA ARG A 230 9.33 -25.61 -9.62
C ARG A 230 8.25 -24.54 -9.80
N LYS A 231 7.02 -24.79 -9.33
CA LYS A 231 5.93 -23.79 -9.30
C LYS A 231 5.90 -22.96 -8.01
N SER A 232 6.82 -23.18 -7.09
CA SER A 232 7.04 -22.27 -5.97
C SER A 232 7.51 -20.93 -6.49
N ARG A 233 7.13 -19.85 -5.81
CA ARG A 233 7.47 -18.51 -6.27
C ARG A 233 7.62 -17.49 -5.14
N ASP A 234 8.39 -16.48 -5.47
CA ASP A 234 8.50 -15.24 -4.73
C ASP A 234 7.52 -14.22 -5.34
N GLU A 235 6.59 -13.72 -4.56
CA GLU A 235 5.62 -12.72 -5.03
C GLU A 235 6.23 -11.33 -5.27
N ASN A 236 7.47 -11.12 -4.85
CA ASN A 236 8.23 -9.92 -5.20
C ASN A 236 8.73 -9.92 -6.64
N LEU A 237 8.73 -11.08 -7.29
CA LEU A 237 9.21 -11.25 -8.66
C LEU A 237 8.07 -11.62 -9.61
N ALA A 238 8.12 -11.10 -10.82
CA ALA A 238 7.20 -11.50 -11.87
C ALA A 238 7.39 -12.98 -12.24
N ALA A 239 6.33 -13.62 -12.72
CA ALA A 239 6.32 -15.07 -12.96
C ALA A 239 7.26 -15.52 -14.10
N ASP A 240 7.62 -14.63 -14.99
CA ASP A 240 8.53 -14.82 -16.11
C ASP A 240 10.00 -14.54 -15.78
N VAL A 241 10.27 -14.04 -14.58
CA VAL A 241 11.62 -13.80 -14.05
C VAL A 241 12.10 -15.05 -13.32
N PRO A 242 13.40 -15.43 -13.46
CA PRO A 242 13.98 -16.51 -12.69
C PRO A 242 13.76 -16.30 -11.19
N GLN A 243 13.23 -17.33 -10.53
CA GLN A 243 12.95 -17.29 -9.08
C GLN A 243 14.21 -17.72 -8.34
N ASP A 244 14.76 -16.84 -7.51
CA ASP A 244 15.93 -17.14 -6.68
C ASP A 244 15.47 -17.75 -5.33
N LEU A 245 15.09 -19.02 -5.37
CA LEU A 245 14.52 -19.77 -4.25
C LEU A 245 15.45 -20.88 -3.79
N VAL A 246 15.54 -21.03 -2.49
CA VAL A 246 16.21 -22.14 -1.84
C VAL A 246 15.16 -23.14 -1.37
N TYR A 247 15.37 -24.41 -1.72
CA TYR A 247 14.49 -25.52 -1.37
C TYR A 247 15.12 -26.36 -0.27
N ALA A 248 14.30 -26.84 0.65
CA ALA A 248 14.71 -27.83 1.63
C ALA A 248 13.58 -28.84 1.82
N TRP A 249 13.91 -30.12 1.63
CA TRP A 249 12.97 -31.22 1.82
C TRP A 249 13.28 -31.95 3.13
N SER A 250 12.24 -32.28 3.85
CA SER A 250 12.33 -33.17 5.02
C SER A 250 11.25 -34.23 4.93
N CYS A 251 11.47 -35.34 5.62
CA CYS A 251 10.52 -36.45 5.67
C CYS A 251 10.41 -36.94 7.10
N MET A 252 9.18 -37.23 7.51
CA MET A 252 8.83 -37.80 8.81
C MET A 252 7.71 -38.83 8.63
N GLN A 253 7.65 -39.85 9.44
CA GLN A 253 6.47 -40.70 9.52
C GLN A 253 5.30 -39.95 10.22
N GLU A 254 4.09 -40.39 9.99
CA GLU A 254 2.89 -39.81 10.60
C GLU A 254 2.92 -39.91 12.14
N ASP A 255 3.61 -40.89 12.71
CA ASP A 255 3.80 -41.07 14.15
C ASP A 255 4.98 -40.27 14.74
N GLY A 256 5.67 -39.46 13.91
CA GLY A 256 6.80 -38.61 14.30
C GLY A 256 8.15 -39.30 14.22
N GLY A 257 8.21 -40.54 13.75
CA GLY A 257 9.44 -41.29 13.56
C GLY A 257 10.21 -40.95 12.28
N ASP A 258 11.38 -41.57 12.11
CA ASP A 258 12.18 -41.45 10.90
C ASP A 258 11.46 -42.01 9.66
N CYS A 259 11.75 -41.45 8.50
CA CYS A 259 11.15 -41.83 7.23
C CYS A 259 11.73 -43.15 6.69
N VAL A 260 11.28 -44.29 7.21
CA VAL A 260 11.83 -45.64 6.88
C VAL A 260 11.20 -46.28 5.66
N GLY A 261 9.96 -45.97 5.31
CA GLY A 261 9.21 -46.58 4.18
C GLY A 261 9.61 -46.07 2.79
N LEU A 262 10.46 -45.08 2.72
CA LEU A 262 10.85 -44.41 1.50
C LEU A 262 12.38 -44.29 1.37
N VAL A 263 12.86 -44.26 0.13
CA VAL A 263 14.24 -43.89 -0.20
C VAL A 263 14.20 -42.47 -0.80
N LEU A 264 14.96 -41.56 -0.23
CA LEU A 264 15.17 -40.21 -0.70
C LEU A 264 16.58 -40.04 -1.25
N PRO A 265 16.81 -39.13 -2.20
CA PRO A 265 18.15 -38.80 -2.66
C PRO A 265 18.97 -38.13 -1.55
N ALA A 266 20.30 -38.16 -1.69
CA ALA A 266 21.21 -37.51 -0.73
C ALA A 266 21.08 -35.98 -0.74
N ASP A 267 20.74 -35.40 -1.88
CA ASP A 267 20.49 -33.95 -2.03
C ASP A 267 19.02 -33.65 -1.86
N LEU A 268 18.71 -32.98 -0.77
CA LEU A 268 17.33 -32.53 -0.41
C LEU A 268 17.12 -31.01 -0.66
N THR A 269 18.01 -30.41 -1.45
CA THR A 269 17.94 -28.94 -1.71
C THR A 269 17.50 -28.61 -3.15
N THR A 270 17.14 -29.60 -3.93
CA THR A 270 16.74 -29.44 -5.32
C THR A 270 15.26 -29.06 -5.46
N SER A 271 14.89 -28.40 -6.55
CA SER A 271 13.50 -28.03 -6.85
C SER A 271 12.59 -29.23 -7.18
N THR A 272 13.17 -30.43 -7.32
CA THR A 272 12.45 -31.69 -7.56
C THR A 272 12.99 -32.76 -6.66
N LEU A 273 12.13 -33.58 -6.06
CA LEU A 273 12.51 -34.69 -5.19
C LEU A 273 11.98 -36.00 -5.77
N LEU A 274 12.87 -36.94 -6.06
CA LEU A 274 12.52 -38.32 -6.40
C LEU A 274 12.33 -39.13 -5.12
N VAL A 275 11.12 -39.65 -4.94
CA VAL A 275 10.76 -40.51 -3.79
C VAL A 275 10.53 -41.92 -4.30
N THR A 276 11.24 -42.87 -3.69
CA THR A 276 11.16 -44.29 -4.10
C THR A 276 10.64 -45.16 -2.97
N TYR A 277 9.81 -46.12 -3.32
CA TYR A 277 9.28 -47.14 -2.41
C TYR A 277 10.41 -47.97 -1.79
N ARG A 278 10.33 -48.26 -0.51
CA ARG A 278 11.23 -49.15 0.21
C ARG A 278 10.47 -50.25 0.95
N ASP A 279 9.67 -49.85 1.93
CA ASP A 279 8.96 -50.79 2.80
C ASP A 279 7.41 -50.54 2.70
N PRO A 280 6.59 -51.59 2.79
CA PRO A 280 5.13 -51.47 2.72
C PRO A 280 4.53 -50.86 4.02
N ASP A 281 3.25 -50.55 3.94
CA ASP A 281 2.38 -50.18 5.06
C ASP A 281 2.92 -49.03 5.93
N THR A 282 3.54 -48.07 5.28
CA THR A 282 3.99 -46.81 5.95
C THR A 282 3.25 -45.59 5.42
N VAL A 283 3.10 -44.60 6.30
CA VAL A 283 2.57 -43.28 5.94
C VAL A 283 3.64 -42.25 6.31
N SER A 284 4.18 -41.60 5.31
CA SER A 284 5.23 -40.58 5.46
C SER A 284 4.74 -39.23 5.02
N ILE A 285 5.10 -38.20 5.76
CA ILE A 285 4.84 -36.80 5.44
C ILE A 285 6.14 -36.18 4.93
N ILE A 286 6.13 -35.75 3.69
CA ILE A 286 7.26 -35.00 3.08
C ILE A 286 6.90 -33.54 3.11
N THR A 287 7.73 -32.76 3.80
CA THR A 287 7.59 -31.29 3.91
C THR A 287 8.62 -30.61 3.02
N LEU A 288 8.14 -29.76 2.13
CA LEU A 288 8.94 -28.80 1.39
C LEU A 288 8.97 -27.48 2.17
N THR A 289 10.16 -26.97 2.45
CA THR A 289 10.37 -25.61 2.93
C THR A 289 11.03 -24.80 1.81
N VAL A 290 10.46 -23.63 1.49
CA VAL A 290 10.98 -22.72 0.47
C VAL A 290 11.30 -21.38 1.12
N THR A 291 12.50 -20.88 0.84
CA THR A 291 12.97 -19.56 1.30
C THR A 291 13.48 -18.75 0.10
N ALA A 292 13.49 -17.42 0.21
CA ALA A 292 14.23 -16.60 -0.75
C ALA A 292 15.74 -16.76 -0.50
N ALA A 293 16.54 -16.72 -1.55
CA ALA A 293 17.98 -16.76 -1.42
C ALA A 293 18.54 -15.46 -0.80
N SER A 294 17.82 -14.37 -0.92
CA SER A 294 18.16 -13.06 -0.35
C SER A 294 17.06 -12.55 0.58
N GLY A 295 17.44 -12.02 1.73
CA GLY A 295 16.55 -11.35 2.68
C GLY A 295 16.02 -12.26 3.81
N ASP A 296 15.56 -11.62 4.87
CA ASP A 296 15.05 -12.25 6.09
C ASP A 296 13.53 -12.49 6.05
N ARG A 297 12.99 -12.82 4.87
CA ARG A 297 11.55 -13.07 4.72
C ARG A 297 11.17 -14.44 5.25
N PRO A 298 9.96 -14.59 5.81
CA PRO A 298 9.47 -15.87 6.32
C PRO A 298 9.50 -16.96 5.24
N SER A 299 9.89 -18.18 5.63
CA SER A 299 9.80 -19.37 4.77
C SER A 299 8.34 -19.78 4.58
N SER A 300 8.06 -20.41 3.45
CA SER A 300 6.79 -21.08 3.17
C SER A 300 6.96 -22.59 3.17
N GLN A 301 5.96 -23.31 3.67
CA GLN A 301 5.98 -24.78 3.73
C GLN A 301 4.79 -25.38 3.00
N LYS A 302 5.02 -26.57 2.43
CA LYS A 302 3.99 -27.40 1.80
C LYS A 302 4.26 -28.87 2.08
N GLU A 303 3.20 -29.61 2.41
CA GLU A 303 3.28 -31.03 2.75
C GLU A 303 2.62 -31.90 1.70
N VAL A 304 3.17 -33.10 1.55
CA VAL A 304 2.59 -34.20 0.76
C VAL A 304 2.71 -35.48 1.57
N THR A 305 1.60 -36.18 1.72
CA THR A 305 1.53 -37.51 2.34
C THR A 305 1.82 -38.58 1.30
N ILE A 306 2.79 -39.43 1.56
CA ILE A 306 3.10 -40.62 0.76
C ILE A 306 2.68 -41.86 1.53
N VAL A 307 1.86 -42.66 0.91
CA VAL A 307 1.41 -43.96 1.48
C VAL A 307 2.06 -45.08 0.68
N THR A 308 2.70 -46.01 1.35
CA THR A 308 3.24 -47.21 0.70
C THR A 308 2.34 -48.42 0.99
N ASN A 309 1.89 -49.08 -0.05
CA ASN A 309 1.09 -50.28 0.08
C ASN A 309 1.86 -51.52 -0.42
N PRO A 310 1.55 -52.75 0.10
CA PRO A 310 2.06 -53.95 -0.50
C PRO A 310 1.61 -54.10 -1.96
N ALA A 311 2.21 -55.01 -2.69
CA ALA A 311 1.91 -55.32 -4.09
C ALA A 311 0.50 -55.86 -4.28
#